data_0c16ec7d0314fe01610c2621907b9d94
#
_entry.id   0c16ec7d0314fe01610c2621907b9d94
#
_cell.length_a   1.000
_cell.length_b   1.000
_cell.length_c   1.000
_cell.angle_alpha   90.00
_cell.angle_beta   90.00
_cell.angle_gamma   90.00
#
_symmetry.space_group_name_H-M   'P 1'
#
loop_
_entity.id
_entity.type
_entity.pdbx_description
1 polymer ?
#
loop_
_entity_poly.entity_id
_entity_poly.type
_entity_poly.pdbx_seq_one_letter_code
_entity_poly.pdbx_strand_id
1 'polypeptide(L)'
;MIVGRIKGVERPPLAPLIPTAKGVSLLIDCGANVDARPSHLVQFAKMGSIYMENIIGKKNPTVGIVNIGAEEEKGNALVKETFPLLKECRDINFVGSVEARDIPAGAVDVVVCEGR
;
A
#
# COMPACT_ATOMS: atom_id res chain seq x y z
N MET A 1 -1.60 16.52 4.57
CA MET A 1 -1.00 15.23 4.86
C MET A 1 -2.01 14.31 5.50
N ILE A 2 -2.06 13.10 5.01
CA ILE A 2 -3.10 12.16 5.37
C ILE A 2 -2.85 11.50 6.70
N VAL A 3 -1.63 11.08 6.92
CA VAL A 3 -1.28 10.31 8.08
C VAL A 3 -0.21 11.01 8.86
N GLY A 4 -0.36 11.03 10.16
CA GLY A 4 0.67 11.53 11.04
C GLY A 4 1.83 10.57 11.10
N ARG A 5 2.81 10.90 11.91
CA ARG A 5 3.93 9.99 12.13
C ARG A 5 3.48 8.74 12.84
N ILE A 6 3.99 7.62 12.37
CA ILE A 6 3.79 6.35 13.02
C ILE A 6 4.96 6.12 13.95
N LYS A 7 4.66 5.76 15.18
CA LYS A 7 5.69 5.49 16.18
C LYS A 7 6.58 4.34 15.69
N GLY A 8 7.89 4.57 15.68
CA GLY A 8 8.86 3.58 15.23
C GLY A 8 9.22 3.66 13.76
N VAL A 9 8.62 4.58 13.02
CA VAL A 9 8.95 4.80 11.62
C VAL A 9 9.61 6.17 11.49
N GLU A 10 10.80 6.23 10.91
CA GLU A 10 11.56 7.47 10.78
C GLU A 10 10.87 8.52 9.94
N ARG A 11 10.22 8.11 8.88
CA ARG A 11 9.54 9.01 7.96
C ARG A 11 8.14 8.52 7.70
N PRO A 12 7.16 9.41 7.63
CA PRO A 12 5.84 9.01 7.17
C PRO A 12 5.91 8.59 5.71
N PRO A 13 5.11 7.64 5.27
CA PRO A 13 5.06 7.26 3.87
C PRO A 13 4.44 8.38 3.04
N LEU A 14 4.79 8.42 1.76
CA LEU A 14 4.05 9.23 0.81
C LEU A 14 2.75 8.50 0.51
N ALA A 15 1.65 9.21 0.63
CA ALA A 15 0.34 8.60 0.47
C ALA A 15 -0.60 9.49 -0.35
N PRO A 16 -0.28 9.76 -1.62
CA PRO A 16 -1.15 10.57 -2.46
C PRO A 16 -2.39 9.81 -2.91
N LEU A 17 -3.46 10.56 -3.16
CA LEU A 17 -4.62 10.03 -3.85
C LEU A 17 -4.38 10.14 -5.35
N ILE A 18 -4.60 9.06 -6.07
CA ILE A 18 -4.37 9.00 -7.50
C ILE A 18 -5.70 8.85 -8.22
N PRO A 19 -6.01 9.72 -9.20
CA PRO A 19 -7.21 9.53 -9.99
C PRO A 19 -7.10 8.27 -10.85
N THR A 20 -8.16 7.48 -10.88
CA THR A 20 -8.22 6.25 -11.64
C THR A 20 -9.52 6.18 -12.41
N ALA A 21 -9.65 5.16 -13.24
CA ALA A 21 -10.88 4.94 -14.01
C ALA A 21 -12.09 4.67 -13.11
N LYS A 22 -11.87 4.26 -11.87
CA LYS A 22 -12.96 3.96 -10.91
C LYS A 22 -13.09 5.01 -9.81
N GLY A 23 -12.45 6.17 -9.96
CA GLY A 23 -12.50 7.24 -8.99
C GLY A 23 -11.11 7.59 -8.51
N VAL A 24 -10.76 7.22 -7.28
CA VAL A 24 -9.43 7.48 -6.72
C VAL A 24 -8.91 6.23 -6.04
N SER A 25 -7.59 6.10 -6.02
CA SER A 25 -6.90 5.08 -5.26
C SER A 25 -5.84 5.76 -4.39
N LEU A 26 -5.59 5.18 -3.23
CA LEU A 26 -4.55 5.66 -2.32
C LEU A 26 -3.27 4.88 -2.60
N LEU A 27 -2.21 5.59 -2.92
CA LEU A 27 -0.90 4.98 -3.13
C LEU A 27 -0.04 5.23 -1.91
N ILE A 28 0.40 4.18 -1.25
CA ILE A 28 1.31 4.31 -0.11
C ILE A 28 2.69 3.80 -0.54
N ASP A 29 3.63 4.72 -0.63
CA ASP A 29 4.99 4.41 -1.06
C ASP A 29 5.89 4.22 0.16
N CYS A 30 6.29 2.96 0.38
CA CYS A 30 7.19 2.59 1.48
C CYS A 30 8.66 2.65 1.08
N GLY A 31 8.94 2.88 -0.18
CA GLY A 31 10.31 2.83 -0.71
C GLY A 31 11.21 3.96 -0.22
N ALA A 32 10.63 5.04 0.29
CA ALA A 32 11.40 6.14 0.85
C ALA A 32 12.02 5.79 2.21
N ASN A 33 11.56 4.73 2.84
CA ASN A 33 12.05 4.27 4.12
C ASN A 33 13.05 3.13 3.89
N VAL A 34 14.34 3.41 4.15
CA VAL A 34 15.43 2.47 3.89
C VAL A 34 15.27 1.16 4.65
N ASP A 35 14.67 1.23 5.83
CA ASP A 35 14.49 0.08 6.70
C ASP A 35 13.10 -0.51 6.65
N ALA A 36 12.40 -0.33 5.54
CA ALA A 36 11.05 -0.88 5.40
C ALA A 36 11.06 -2.40 5.58
N ARG A 37 10.16 -2.87 6.44
CA ARG A 37 10.01 -4.29 6.77
C ARG A 37 8.60 -4.74 6.44
N PRO A 38 8.37 -6.05 6.32
CA PRO A 38 7.02 -6.54 6.08
C PRO A 38 5.98 -6.02 7.06
N SER A 39 6.33 -5.88 8.34
CA SER A 39 5.40 -5.34 9.34
C SER A 39 5.00 -3.89 9.03
N HIS A 40 5.91 -3.10 8.48
CA HIS A 40 5.59 -1.72 8.09
C HIS A 40 4.58 -1.69 6.95
N LEU A 41 4.76 -2.55 5.95
CA LEU A 41 3.84 -2.62 4.83
C LEU A 41 2.44 -3.03 5.29
N VAL A 42 2.37 -3.97 6.23
CA VAL A 42 1.08 -4.38 6.80
C VAL A 42 0.41 -3.23 7.53
N GLN A 43 1.17 -2.48 8.33
CA GLN A 43 0.63 -1.31 9.03
C GLN A 43 0.09 -0.27 8.05
N PHE A 44 0.85 0.02 7.00
CA PHE A 44 0.43 1.00 6.00
C PHE A 44 -0.79 0.53 5.22
N ALA A 45 -0.89 -0.76 4.96
CA ALA A 45 -2.08 -1.33 4.32
C ALA A 45 -3.32 -1.12 5.18
N LYS A 46 -3.20 -1.38 6.48
CA LYS A 46 -4.31 -1.17 7.41
C LYS A 46 -4.70 0.29 7.50
N MET A 47 -3.72 1.18 7.60
CA MET A 47 -3.95 2.61 7.68
C MET A 47 -4.62 3.14 6.42
N GLY A 48 -4.15 2.68 5.27
CA GLY A 48 -4.73 3.08 3.99
C GLY A 48 -6.17 2.62 3.86
N SER A 49 -6.45 1.41 4.30
CA SER A 49 -7.81 0.87 4.27
C SER A 49 -8.75 1.70 5.16
N ILE A 50 -8.30 2.03 6.37
CA ILE A 50 -9.07 2.87 7.29
C ILE A 50 -9.31 4.26 6.68
N TYR A 51 -8.30 4.84 6.09
CA TYR A 51 -8.42 6.15 5.45
C TYR A 51 -9.46 6.14 4.33
N MET A 52 -9.36 5.16 3.44
CA MET A 52 -10.30 5.07 2.32
C MET A 52 -11.73 4.84 2.80
N GLU A 53 -11.90 4.05 3.84
CA GLU A 53 -13.21 3.77 4.40
C GLU A 53 -13.82 4.99 5.08
N ASN A 54 -13.05 5.71 5.89
CA ASN A 54 -13.57 6.80 6.72
C ASN A 54 -13.58 8.16 6.03
N ILE A 55 -12.58 8.43 5.21
CA ILE A 55 -12.45 9.76 4.59
C ILE A 55 -13.05 9.79 3.20
N ILE A 56 -12.79 8.78 2.40
CA ILE A 56 -13.31 8.71 1.03
C ILE A 56 -14.71 8.07 1.02
N GLY A 57 -15.04 7.28 2.03
CA GLY A 57 -16.34 6.64 2.13
C GLY A 57 -16.46 5.34 1.36
N LYS A 58 -15.35 4.74 0.99
CA LYS A 58 -15.33 3.49 0.26
C LYS A 58 -15.51 2.32 1.21
N LYS A 59 -16.58 1.56 1.05
CA LYS A 59 -16.82 0.39 1.90
C LYS A 59 -15.91 -0.76 1.49
N ASN A 60 -15.29 -1.40 2.47
CA ASN A 60 -14.45 -2.57 2.27
C ASN A 60 -13.43 -2.36 1.15
N PRO A 61 -12.57 -1.32 1.26
CA PRO A 61 -11.64 -1.01 0.18
C PRO A 61 -10.68 -2.16 -0.07
N THR A 62 -10.40 -2.41 -1.35
CA THR A 62 -9.46 -3.46 -1.74
C THR A 62 -8.03 -2.97 -1.59
N VAL A 63 -7.14 -3.87 -1.18
CA VAL A 63 -5.73 -3.58 -0.94
C VAL A 63 -4.89 -4.49 -1.81
N GLY A 64 -3.97 -3.91 -2.55
CA GLY A 64 -3.01 -4.66 -3.35
C GLY A 64 -1.59 -4.23 -3.06
N ILE A 65 -0.63 -5.06 -3.41
CA ILE A 65 0.78 -4.77 -3.23
C ILE A 65 1.48 -4.79 -4.59
N VAL A 66 2.42 -3.86 -4.79
CA VAL A 66 3.15 -3.74 -6.03
C VAL A 66 4.61 -3.38 -5.77
N ASN A 67 5.50 -3.92 -6.58
CA ASN A 67 6.90 -3.51 -6.60
C ASN A 67 7.14 -2.69 -7.87
N ILE A 68 7.44 -1.40 -7.68
CA ILE A 68 7.70 -0.48 -8.78
C ILE A 68 9.09 0.17 -8.67
N GLY A 69 9.93 -0.33 -7.77
CA GLY A 69 11.24 0.26 -7.54
C GLY A 69 12.30 -0.21 -8.52
N ALA A 70 13.40 0.53 -8.56
CA ALA A 70 14.54 0.20 -9.41
C ALA A 70 15.30 -1.03 -8.93
N GLU A 71 15.24 -1.32 -7.64
CA GLU A 71 15.87 -2.51 -7.05
C GLU A 71 14.85 -3.66 -7.03
N GLU A 72 14.55 -4.18 -8.20
CA GLU A 72 13.50 -5.18 -8.37
C GLU A 72 13.70 -6.41 -7.48
N GLU A 73 14.92 -6.90 -7.39
CA GLU A 73 15.19 -8.10 -6.61
C GLU A 73 14.88 -7.91 -5.13
N LYS A 74 15.32 -6.80 -4.53
CA LYS A 74 15.04 -6.49 -3.13
C LYS A 74 13.57 -6.21 -2.90
N GLY A 75 12.94 -5.48 -3.80
CA GLY A 75 11.52 -5.18 -3.73
C GLY A 75 10.68 -6.45 -3.80
N ASN A 76 11.05 -7.35 -4.70
CA ASN A 76 10.35 -8.62 -4.83
C ASN A 76 10.49 -9.49 -3.58
N ALA A 77 11.66 -9.49 -2.95
CA ALA A 77 11.87 -10.21 -1.70
C ALA A 77 10.96 -9.68 -0.61
N LEU A 78 10.88 -8.35 -0.47
CA LEU A 78 10.03 -7.71 0.52
C LEU A 78 8.54 -8.00 0.26
N VAL A 79 8.12 -7.90 -1.00
CA VAL A 79 6.74 -8.22 -1.39
C VAL A 79 6.43 -9.66 -1.05
N LYS A 80 7.34 -10.58 -1.36
CA LYS A 80 7.16 -12.00 -1.12
C LYS A 80 7.00 -12.32 0.36
N GLU A 81 7.78 -11.65 1.22
CA GLU A 81 7.68 -11.83 2.67
C GLU A 81 6.40 -11.21 3.23
N THR A 82 5.97 -10.10 2.65
CA THR A 82 4.80 -9.37 3.13
C THR A 82 3.50 -10.04 2.71
N PHE A 83 3.48 -10.68 1.56
CA PHE A 83 2.28 -11.25 0.96
C PHE A 83 1.50 -12.15 1.92
N PRO A 84 2.11 -13.16 2.56
CA PRO A 84 1.36 -14.01 3.48
C PRO A 84 0.84 -13.27 4.70
N LEU A 85 1.56 -12.24 5.17
CA LEU A 85 1.12 -11.45 6.30
C LEU A 85 -0.14 -10.64 5.95
N LEU A 86 -0.17 -10.07 4.77
CA LEU A 86 -1.35 -9.34 4.29
C LEU A 86 -2.52 -10.29 4.07
N LYS A 87 -2.24 -11.48 3.56
CA LYS A 87 -3.26 -12.48 3.29
C LYS A 87 -3.93 -12.96 4.57
N GLU A 88 -3.20 -13.02 5.67
CA GLU A 88 -3.73 -13.42 6.97
C GLU A 88 -4.45 -12.27 7.69
N CYS A 89 -4.29 -11.06 7.20
CA CYS A 89 -4.85 -9.89 7.84
C CYS A 89 -6.34 -9.77 7.52
N ARG A 90 -7.18 -9.95 8.53
CA ARG A 90 -8.64 -9.91 8.35
C ARG A 90 -9.21 -8.51 8.37
N ASP A 91 -8.41 -7.52 8.78
CA ASP A 91 -8.85 -6.13 8.87
C ASP A 91 -8.89 -5.44 7.52
N ILE A 92 -8.32 -6.07 6.50
CA ILE A 92 -8.24 -5.51 5.15
C ILE A 92 -8.77 -6.51 4.13
N ASN A 93 -9.18 -6.00 2.99
CA ASN A 93 -9.60 -6.82 1.87
C ASN A 93 -8.44 -6.94 0.87
N PHE A 94 -7.47 -7.78 1.23
CA PHE A 94 -6.27 -7.98 0.41
C PHE A 94 -6.59 -8.84 -0.80
N VAL A 95 -6.29 -8.31 -1.98
CA VAL A 95 -6.60 -9.00 -3.24
C VAL A 95 -5.36 -9.54 -3.95
N GLY A 96 -4.18 -9.32 -3.40
CA GLY A 96 -2.95 -9.88 -3.94
C GLY A 96 -2.04 -8.84 -4.57
N SER A 97 -1.16 -9.31 -5.44
CA SER A 97 -0.24 -8.45 -6.17
C SER A 97 -0.92 -7.81 -7.36
N VAL A 98 -0.56 -6.56 -7.63
CA VAL A 98 -1.02 -5.84 -8.83
C VAL A 98 0.20 -5.32 -9.57
N GLU A 99 0.04 -5.10 -10.86
CA GLU A 99 1.09 -4.51 -11.67
C GLU A 99 0.90 -3.00 -11.71
N ALA A 100 2.01 -2.26 -11.87
CA ALA A 100 1.96 -0.81 -11.91
C ALA A 100 1.01 -0.30 -12.99
N ARG A 101 0.94 -0.96 -14.12
CA ARG A 101 0.07 -0.58 -15.23
C ARG A 101 -1.43 -0.71 -14.90
N ASP A 102 -1.76 -1.50 -13.88
CA ASP A 102 -3.16 -1.71 -13.48
C ASP A 102 -3.65 -0.62 -12.53
N ILE A 103 -2.75 0.18 -11.98
CA ILE A 103 -3.11 1.21 -11.00
C ILE A 103 -4.04 2.27 -11.61
N PRO A 104 -3.73 2.86 -12.77
CA PRO A 104 -4.63 3.87 -13.34
C PRO A 104 -6.01 3.33 -13.73
N ALA A 105 -6.12 2.03 -13.92
CA ALA A 105 -7.41 1.41 -14.23
C ALA A 105 -8.28 1.24 -12.98
N GLY A 106 -7.74 1.47 -11.79
CA GLY A 106 -8.50 1.33 -10.55
C GLY A 106 -8.63 -0.11 -10.08
N ALA A 107 -7.61 -0.93 -10.33
CA ALA A 107 -7.64 -2.35 -9.96
C ALA A 107 -7.85 -2.55 -8.47
N VAL A 108 -7.27 -1.67 -7.65
CA VAL A 108 -7.42 -1.72 -6.19
C VAL A 108 -7.60 -0.31 -5.63
N ASP A 109 -8.19 -0.23 -4.45
CA ASP A 109 -8.43 1.06 -3.79
C ASP A 109 -7.22 1.56 -3.01
N VAL A 110 -6.44 0.65 -2.44
CA VAL A 110 -5.22 0.96 -1.71
C VAL A 110 -4.08 0.20 -2.35
N VAL A 111 -3.06 0.92 -2.78
CA VAL A 111 -1.86 0.31 -3.37
C VAL A 111 -0.70 0.52 -2.42
N VAL A 112 -0.19 -0.56 -1.87
CA VAL A 112 1.02 -0.54 -1.05
C VAL A 112 2.19 -0.85 -1.98
N CYS A 113 3.08 0.10 -2.14
CA CYS A 113 4.17 -0.11 -3.09
C CYS A 113 5.54 -0.03 -2.43
N GLU A 114 6.45 -0.81 -2.98
CA GLU A 114 7.87 -0.77 -2.66
C GLU A 114 8.55 -0.06 -3.83
N GLY A 115 8.92 1.19 -3.62
CA GLY A 115 9.43 2.05 -4.67
C GLY A 115 10.92 2.23 -4.70
N ARG A 116 11.68 1.40 -4.00
CA ARG A 116 13.15 1.52 -3.97
C ARG A 116 13.81 1.34 -5.30
#